data_5ad472c98f278c442f937b734cc33b27
#
_entry.id   5ad472c98f278c442f937b734cc33b27
#
_cell.length_a   1.000
_cell.length_b   1.000
_cell.length_c   1.000
_cell.angle_alpha   90.00
_cell.angle_beta   90.00
_cell.angle_gamma   90.00
#
_symmetry.space_group_name_H-M   'P 1'
#
loop_
_entity.id
_entity.type
_entity.pdbx_description
1 polymer ?
#
loop_
_entity_poly.entity_id
_entity_poly.type
_entity_poly.pdbx_seq_one_letter_code
_entity_poly.pdbx_strand_id
1 'polypeptide(L)'
;MDFDKTIQISASGLRAQGVRMRIIAENIANASTKPLAPDMDPYRRKLISFKNELDRELGVRTVSVADITKDQAEFTKRFEPGHPGADKEGYVKIPNVNSMIEMMDMREAQRSYRANIK
;
A
#
# COMPACT_ATOMS: atom_id res chain seq x y z
N MET A 1 -20.90 19.95 -17.18
CA MET A 1 -19.47 19.97 -16.84
C MET A 1 -18.66 19.92 -18.12
N ASP A 2 -17.59 20.68 -18.17
CA ASP A 2 -16.68 20.70 -19.30
C ASP A 2 -15.98 19.32 -19.45
N PHE A 3 -15.78 18.90 -20.71
CA PHE A 3 -15.14 17.63 -21.04
C PHE A 3 -13.71 17.55 -20.48
N ASP A 4 -12.94 18.64 -20.59
CA ASP A 4 -11.57 18.70 -20.06
C ASP A 4 -11.54 18.52 -18.55
N LYS A 5 -12.50 19.10 -17.83
CA LYS A 5 -12.61 18.96 -16.38
C LYS A 5 -12.89 17.51 -16.00
N THR A 6 -13.77 16.85 -16.73
CA THR A 6 -14.11 15.45 -16.53
C THR A 6 -12.89 14.56 -16.74
N ILE A 7 -12.13 14.82 -17.80
CA ILE A 7 -10.89 14.07 -18.07
C ILE A 7 -9.88 14.26 -16.95
N GLN A 8 -9.69 15.49 -16.46
CA GLN A 8 -8.73 15.77 -15.41
C GLN A 8 -9.10 15.06 -14.09
N ILE A 9 -10.39 15.07 -13.74
CA ILE A 9 -10.86 14.37 -12.55
C ILE A 9 -10.60 12.87 -12.69
N SER A 10 -10.98 12.27 -13.81
CA SER A 10 -10.79 10.83 -14.05
C SER A 10 -9.30 10.46 -14.07
N ALA A 11 -8.47 11.28 -14.74
CA ALA A 11 -7.04 11.03 -14.80
C ALA A 11 -6.39 11.09 -13.42
N SER A 12 -6.81 12.02 -12.55
CA SER A 12 -6.29 12.10 -11.20
C SER A 12 -6.67 10.86 -10.40
N GLY A 13 -7.90 10.36 -10.55
CA GLY A 13 -8.35 9.12 -9.93
C GLY A 13 -7.56 7.91 -10.40
N LEU A 14 -7.27 7.82 -11.70
CA LEU A 14 -6.45 6.74 -12.25
C LEU A 14 -5.04 6.76 -11.68
N ARG A 15 -4.41 7.93 -11.61
CA ARG A 15 -3.07 8.05 -11.02
C ARG A 15 -3.05 7.63 -9.56
N ALA A 16 -4.02 8.09 -8.78
CA ALA A 16 -4.12 7.75 -7.36
C ALA A 16 -4.30 6.25 -7.14
N GLN A 17 -5.20 5.62 -7.89
CA GLN A 17 -5.41 4.17 -7.78
C GLN A 17 -4.22 3.38 -8.32
N GLY A 18 -3.53 3.89 -9.32
CA GLY A 18 -2.29 3.28 -9.81
C GLY A 18 -1.22 3.20 -8.75
N VAL A 19 -1.02 4.30 -8.00
CA VAL A 19 -0.08 4.31 -6.87
C VAL A 19 -0.53 3.36 -5.77
N ARG A 20 -1.82 3.35 -5.45
CA ARG A 20 -2.38 2.42 -4.45
C ARG A 20 -2.11 0.97 -4.83
N MET A 21 -2.37 0.60 -6.08
CA MET A 21 -2.12 -0.77 -6.55
C MET A 21 -0.64 -1.14 -6.44
N ARG A 22 0.26 -0.22 -6.75
CA ARG A 22 1.70 -0.45 -6.61
C ARG A 22 2.10 -0.70 -5.16
N ILE A 23 1.57 0.09 -4.22
CA ILE A 23 1.86 -0.08 -2.79
C ILE A 23 1.33 -1.42 -2.28
N ILE A 24 0.10 -1.80 -2.66
CA ILE A 24 -0.48 -3.09 -2.30
C ILE A 24 0.37 -4.24 -2.87
N ALA A 25 0.81 -4.12 -4.13
CA ALA A 25 1.65 -5.13 -4.76
C ALA A 25 3.00 -5.28 -4.04
N GLU A 26 3.60 -4.17 -3.59
CA GLU A 26 4.82 -4.21 -2.78
C GLU A 26 4.59 -4.95 -1.46
N ASN A 27 3.46 -4.68 -0.80
CA ASN A 27 3.10 -5.36 0.44
C ASN A 27 2.96 -6.87 0.23
N ILE A 28 2.26 -7.27 -0.83
CA ILE A 28 2.08 -8.69 -1.15
C ILE A 28 3.43 -9.35 -1.47
N ALA A 29 4.24 -8.70 -2.29
CA ALA A 29 5.54 -9.23 -2.70
C ALA A 29 6.48 -9.43 -1.51
N ASN A 30 6.34 -8.61 -0.47
CA ASN A 30 7.20 -8.64 0.71
C ASN A 30 6.53 -9.26 1.94
N ALA A 31 5.39 -9.92 1.78
CA ALA A 31 4.65 -10.49 2.91
C ALA A 31 5.45 -11.53 3.69
N SER A 32 6.46 -12.13 3.07
CA SER A 32 7.33 -13.13 3.69
C SER A 32 8.79 -12.67 3.79
N THR A 33 9.06 -11.38 3.61
CA THR A 33 10.43 -10.85 3.66
C THR A 33 10.87 -10.69 5.11
N LYS A 34 11.63 -11.67 5.59
CA LYS A 34 12.10 -11.76 6.98
C LYS A 34 13.42 -11.03 7.18
N PRO A 35 13.76 -10.65 8.42
CA PRO A 35 15.04 -9.99 8.68
C PRO A 35 16.22 -10.95 8.49
N LEU A 36 17.37 -10.38 8.15
CA LEU A 36 18.63 -11.13 7.98
C LEU A 36 19.41 -11.29 9.26
N ALA A 37 19.04 -10.56 10.30
CA ALA A 37 19.70 -10.58 11.60
C ALA A 37 18.66 -10.37 12.71
N PRO A 38 18.92 -10.88 13.94
CA PRO A 38 17.93 -10.81 15.04
C PRO A 38 17.55 -9.40 15.48
N ASP A 39 18.42 -8.43 15.27
CA ASP A 39 18.20 -7.04 15.66
C ASP A 39 17.57 -6.19 14.54
N MET A 40 17.31 -6.79 13.38
CA MET A 40 16.69 -6.12 12.26
C MET A 40 15.19 -6.40 12.23
N ASP A 41 14.41 -5.41 11.79
CA ASP A 41 12.99 -5.59 11.56
C ASP A 41 12.72 -6.22 10.19
N PRO A 42 11.63 -6.99 10.04
CA PRO A 42 11.19 -7.45 8.73
C PRO A 42 10.58 -6.30 7.94
N TYR A 43 10.16 -6.58 6.71
CA TYR A 43 9.38 -5.64 5.94
C TYR A 43 8.15 -5.17 6.73
N ARG A 44 7.89 -3.88 6.70
CA ARG A 44 6.72 -3.29 7.36
C ARG A 44 5.71 -2.84 6.32
N ARG A 45 4.45 -3.20 6.53
CA ARG A 45 3.35 -2.86 5.62
C ARG A 45 3.32 -1.36 5.35
N LYS A 46 3.20 -0.97 4.09
CA LYS A 46 3.00 0.42 3.71
C LYS A 46 1.52 0.74 3.62
N LEU A 47 1.18 1.93 4.07
CA LEU A 47 -0.18 2.48 4.02
C LEU A 47 -0.17 3.69 3.11
N ILE A 48 -1.29 3.92 2.44
CA ILE A 48 -1.46 5.08 1.56
C ILE A 48 -2.70 5.85 1.99
N SER A 49 -2.61 7.17 1.97
CA SER A 49 -3.75 8.05 2.18
C SER A 49 -3.89 9.01 1.01
N PHE A 50 -5.12 9.41 0.75
CA PHE A 50 -5.46 10.33 -0.33
C PHE A 50 -5.92 11.66 0.22
N LYS A 51 -5.84 12.69 -0.61
CA LYS A 51 -6.43 14.00 -0.33
C LYS A 51 -7.09 14.53 -1.58
N ASN A 52 -8.06 15.41 -1.39
CA ASN A 52 -8.65 16.17 -2.48
C ASN A 52 -7.87 17.47 -2.62
N GLU A 53 -7.52 17.81 -3.85
CA GLU A 53 -6.87 19.07 -4.19
C GLU A 53 -7.74 19.87 -5.13
N LEU A 54 -7.86 21.16 -4.84
CA LEU A 54 -8.54 22.09 -5.74
C LEU A 54 -7.57 22.50 -6.84
N ASP A 55 -7.89 22.13 -8.07
CA ASP A 55 -7.19 22.65 -9.24
C ASP A 55 -7.79 24.01 -9.57
N ARG A 56 -7.07 25.06 -9.23
CA ARG A 56 -7.57 26.43 -9.37
C ARG A 56 -7.74 26.87 -10.80
N GLU A 57 -6.93 26.32 -11.70
CA GLU A 57 -7.04 26.65 -13.13
C GLU A 57 -8.32 26.09 -13.74
N LEU A 58 -8.69 24.87 -13.34
CA LEU A 58 -9.87 24.18 -13.86
C LEU A 58 -11.11 24.38 -13.00
N GLY A 59 -10.94 24.84 -11.75
CA GLY A 59 -12.03 25.02 -10.82
C GLY A 59 -12.66 23.72 -10.35
N VAL A 60 -11.91 22.60 -10.34
CA VAL A 60 -12.40 21.29 -9.93
C VAL A 60 -11.51 20.70 -8.86
N ARG A 61 -12.08 19.79 -8.07
CA ARG A 61 -11.31 19.02 -7.09
C ARG A 61 -10.84 17.71 -7.71
N THR A 62 -9.55 17.46 -7.56
CA THR A 62 -8.91 16.24 -8.02
C THR A 62 -8.42 15.44 -6.82
N VAL A 63 -8.09 14.17 -7.05
CA VAL A 63 -7.57 13.29 -6.01
C VAL A 63 -6.06 13.16 -6.19
N SER A 64 -5.31 13.25 -5.09
CA SER A 64 -3.87 13.00 -5.11
C SER A 64 -3.47 12.17 -3.90
N VAL A 65 -2.28 11.58 -3.97
CA VAL A 65 -1.70 10.87 -2.84
C VAL A 65 -1.21 11.88 -1.83
N ALA A 66 -1.74 11.81 -0.60
CA ALA A 66 -1.31 12.70 0.48
C ALA A 66 -0.01 12.18 1.09
N ASP A 67 0.02 10.87 1.41
CA ASP A 67 1.11 10.32 2.20
C ASP A 67 1.24 8.83 1.99
N ILE A 68 2.48 8.33 2.07
CA ILE A 68 2.77 6.91 2.12
C ILE A 68 3.54 6.70 3.43
N THR A 69 2.92 5.98 4.35
CA THR A 69 3.46 5.75 5.69
C THR A 69 3.65 4.26 5.94
N LYS A 70 4.24 3.93 7.07
CA LYS A 70 4.40 2.54 7.50
C LYS A 70 3.41 2.23 8.60
N ASP A 71 2.79 1.04 8.52
CA ASP A 71 1.87 0.55 9.54
C ASP A 71 2.64 0.21 10.80
N GLN A 72 2.26 0.82 11.93
CA GLN A 72 2.95 0.63 13.20
C GLN A 72 2.43 -0.58 13.99
N ALA A 73 1.56 -1.40 13.40
CA ALA A 73 1.10 -2.62 14.04
C ALA A 73 2.28 -3.55 14.34
N GLU A 74 2.16 -4.28 15.45
CA GLU A 74 3.21 -5.19 15.90
C GLU A 74 3.42 -6.33 14.91
N PHE A 75 4.68 -6.75 14.78
CA PHE A 75 5.03 -7.95 14.02
C PHE A 75 4.62 -9.20 14.78
N THR A 76 4.14 -10.20 14.06
CA THR A 76 3.99 -11.52 14.63
C THR A 76 5.33 -12.26 14.60
N LYS A 77 5.47 -13.31 15.40
CA LYS A 77 6.69 -14.09 15.46
C LYS A 77 6.40 -15.54 15.09
N ARG A 78 7.35 -16.14 14.40
CA ARG A 78 7.28 -17.57 14.03
C ARG A 78 8.50 -18.27 14.57
N PHE A 79 8.32 -19.49 15.08
CA PHE A 79 9.43 -20.28 15.59
C PHE A 79 10.22 -20.90 14.44
N GLU A 80 11.40 -20.37 14.19
CA GLU A 80 12.33 -20.84 13.16
C GLU A 80 13.76 -20.68 13.68
N PRO A 81 14.20 -21.58 14.61
CA PRO A 81 15.47 -21.38 15.32
C PRO A 81 16.72 -21.41 14.42
N GLY A 82 16.62 -22.07 13.26
CA GLY A 82 17.73 -22.10 12.30
C GLY A 82 17.82 -20.91 11.38
N HIS A 83 16.88 -19.95 11.47
CA HIS A 83 16.85 -18.79 10.58
C HIS A 83 17.87 -17.73 11.03
N PRO A 84 18.58 -17.07 10.09
CA PRO A 84 19.55 -16.02 10.44
C PRO A 84 18.96 -14.86 11.24
N GLY A 85 17.67 -14.58 11.08
CA GLY A 85 16.96 -13.55 11.81
C GLY A 85 16.36 -13.99 13.13
N ALA A 86 16.57 -15.25 13.56
CA ALA A 86 16.01 -15.76 14.79
C ALA A 86 16.68 -15.12 16.02
N ASP A 87 15.86 -14.81 17.03
CA ASP A 87 16.37 -14.32 18.31
C ASP A 87 16.94 -15.47 19.16
N LYS A 88 17.33 -15.17 20.38
CA LYS A 88 17.90 -16.16 21.30
C LYS A 88 16.93 -17.28 21.64
N GLU A 89 15.64 -17.00 21.57
CA GLU A 89 14.58 -17.96 21.85
C GLU A 89 14.15 -18.75 20.62
N GLY A 90 14.70 -18.41 19.45
CA GLY A 90 14.42 -19.09 18.20
C GLY A 90 13.25 -18.52 17.40
N TYR A 91 12.79 -17.33 17.73
CA TYR A 91 11.67 -16.70 17.03
C TYR A 91 12.15 -15.66 16.02
N VAL A 92 11.50 -15.64 14.88
CA VAL A 92 11.72 -14.68 13.81
C VAL A 92 10.50 -13.78 13.68
N LYS A 93 10.71 -12.47 13.62
CA LYS A 93 9.64 -11.53 13.32
C LYS A 93 9.24 -11.66 11.86
N ILE A 94 7.95 -11.65 11.59
CA ILE A 94 7.44 -11.68 10.20
C ILE A 94 6.72 -10.37 9.91
N PRO A 95 6.64 -9.96 8.62
CA PRO A 95 5.99 -8.71 8.23
C PRO A 95 4.55 -8.61 8.73
N ASN A 96 4.13 -7.41 9.08
CA ASN A 96 2.76 -7.12 9.50
C ASN A 96 1.81 -6.97 8.29
N VAL A 97 1.95 -7.88 7.33
CA VAL A 97 1.15 -7.92 6.11
C VAL A 97 0.24 -9.14 6.15
N ASN A 98 -1.06 -8.92 5.99
CA ASN A 98 -2.02 -9.98 5.81
C ASN A 98 -2.36 -10.07 4.31
N SER A 99 -1.87 -11.11 3.65
CA SER A 99 -2.02 -11.26 2.19
C SER A 99 -3.48 -11.31 1.74
N MET A 100 -4.38 -11.86 2.55
CA MET A 100 -5.82 -11.90 2.21
C MET A 100 -6.40 -10.49 2.17
N ILE A 101 -6.09 -9.67 3.16
CA ILE A 101 -6.54 -8.28 3.21
C ILE A 101 -5.96 -7.49 2.05
N GLU A 102 -4.67 -7.67 1.76
CA GLU A 102 -4.02 -6.98 0.64
C GLU A 102 -4.65 -7.38 -0.70
N MET A 103 -5.00 -8.65 -0.88
CA MET A 103 -5.68 -9.11 -2.09
C MET A 103 -7.07 -8.51 -2.23
N MET A 104 -7.82 -8.37 -1.13
CA MET A 104 -9.12 -7.70 -1.13
C MET A 104 -8.97 -6.23 -1.50
N ASP A 105 -7.98 -5.57 -0.93
CA ASP A 105 -7.68 -4.16 -1.23
C ASP A 105 -7.27 -3.99 -2.69
N MET A 106 -6.51 -4.94 -3.24
CA MET A 106 -6.12 -4.93 -4.65
C MET A 106 -7.34 -5.01 -5.56
N ARG A 107 -8.29 -5.89 -5.25
CA ARG A 107 -9.54 -6.01 -6.02
C ARG A 107 -10.34 -4.72 -6.00
N GLU A 108 -10.43 -4.10 -4.83
CA GLU A 108 -11.12 -2.82 -4.68
C GLU A 108 -10.43 -1.71 -5.47
N ALA A 109 -9.11 -1.64 -5.41
CA ALA A 109 -8.33 -0.66 -6.16
C ALA A 109 -8.48 -0.85 -7.67
N GLN A 110 -8.47 -2.10 -8.14
CA GLN A 110 -8.71 -2.42 -9.55
C GLN A 110 -10.11 -2.02 -10.01
N ARG A 111 -11.11 -2.22 -9.16
CA ARG A 111 -12.48 -1.80 -9.44
C ARG A 111 -12.57 -0.28 -9.58
N SER A 112 -11.96 0.45 -8.65
CA SER A 112 -11.92 1.91 -8.69
C SER A 112 -11.18 2.43 -9.92
N TYR A 113 -10.08 1.77 -10.27
CA TYR A 113 -9.31 2.11 -11.46
C TYR A 113 -10.17 1.95 -12.72
N ARG A 114 -10.87 0.82 -12.85
CA ARG A 114 -11.74 0.57 -14.01
C ARG A 114 -12.91 1.53 -14.08
N ALA A 115 -13.46 1.91 -12.94
CA ALA A 115 -14.55 2.89 -12.88
C ALA A 115 -14.12 4.25 -13.44
N ASN A 116 -12.86 4.64 -13.24
CA ASN A 116 -12.33 5.91 -13.74
C ASN A 116 -12.00 5.90 -15.24
N ILE A 117 -11.89 4.72 -15.84
CA ILE A 117 -11.67 4.60 -17.29
C ILE A 117 -12.95 4.89 -18.07
N LYS A 118 -14.10 4.53 -17.52
CA LYS A 118 -15.41 4.77 -18.15
C LYS A 118 -15.89 6.21 -17.90
#